data_9c3ea60169b455f7282ea7356deb55d2
#
_entry.id   9c3ea60169b455f7282ea7356deb55d2
#
_cell.length_a   1.000
_cell.length_b   1.000
_cell.length_c   1.000
_cell.angle_alpha   90.00
_cell.angle_beta   90.00
_cell.angle_gamma   90.00
#
_symmetry.space_group_name_H-M   'P 1'
#
loop_
_entity.id
_entity.type
_entity.pdbx_description
1 polymer ?
#
loop_
_entity_poly.entity_id
_entity_poly.type
_entity_poly.pdbx_seq_one_letter_code
_entity_poly.pdbx_strand_id
1 'polypeptide(L)'
;FPVKESNIHELIGSNVVIWTTTPWTIPDNKALAYNQSLNYVLCEIDNKDILQNEKIVIAKELLTSVVKDTDYKINILKEFKGKEFDGTVCSHPFHKIGYDYDVPMLEARFVTTEQGTGIVHCAPSHGPDDFNLCINNGIKAIETVDDDGRYTKHIPIFEGTHIFKANDIVIEKLKELKGLLNNGKLTHSYPHSWRSKAPLVHRATPQWFISMESHKLRDKALKAINDTTFYPIKGKERIKAMIETRPDWCVSRQRVWGVPLPIF
;
A
#
# COMPACT_ATOMS: atom_id res chain seq x y z
N PHE A 1 -0.14 0.35 14.42
CA PHE A 1 -0.78 -0.94 14.21
C PHE A 1 -0.40 -1.88 15.35
N PRO A 2 -1.28 -2.16 16.30
CA PRO A 2 -0.99 -3.08 17.40
C PRO A 2 -0.73 -4.50 16.90
N VAL A 3 0.33 -5.14 17.37
CA VAL A 3 0.64 -6.55 17.07
C VAL A 3 -0.29 -7.44 17.89
N LYS A 4 -1.08 -8.26 17.18
CA LYS A 4 -2.05 -9.19 17.74
C LYS A 4 -1.45 -10.59 17.92
N GLU A 5 -0.73 -11.06 16.91
CA GLU A 5 -0.11 -12.38 16.86
C GLU A 5 1.30 -12.28 16.26
N SER A 6 2.25 -13.02 16.79
CA SER A 6 3.61 -13.09 16.26
C SER A 6 4.34 -14.33 16.77
N ASN A 7 5.25 -14.88 15.95
CA ASN A 7 6.21 -15.89 16.38
C ASN A 7 7.24 -15.36 17.37
N ILE A 8 7.43 -14.02 17.41
CA ILE A 8 8.25 -13.34 18.41
C ILE A 8 7.30 -12.87 19.52
N HIS A 9 7.22 -13.63 20.61
CA HIS A 9 6.27 -13.33 21.70
C HIS A 9 6.38 -11.91 22.26
N GLU A 10 7.58 -11.34 22.33
CA GLU A 10 7.83 -10.00 22.86
C GLU A 10 7.20 -8.90 22.01
N LEU A 11 6.87 -9.17 20.74
CA LEU A 11 6.17 -8.22 19.87
C LEU A 11 4.67 -8.14 20.16
N ILE A 12 4.07 -9.15 20.76
CA ILE A 12 2.63 -9.16 21.05
C ILE A 12 2.29 -7.99 21.97
N GLY A 13 1.32 -7.18 21.54
CA GLY A 13 0.92 -5.96 22.23
C GLY A 13 1.82 -4.75 21.98
N SER A 14 2.92 -4.84 21.24
CA SER A 14 3.66 -3.69 20.74
C SER A 14 2.95 -3.05 19.54
N ASN A 15 3.44 -1.91 19.06
CA ASN A 15 2.90 -1.20 17.89
C ASN A 15 3.90 -1.20 16.74
N VAL A 16 3.51 -1.75 15.59
CA VAL A 16 4.24 -1.54 14.34
C VAL A 16 4.00 -0.11 13.87
N VAL A 17 5.07 0.64 13.63
CA VAL A 17 5.01 2.03 13.18
C VAL A 17 5.23 2.11 11.68
N ILE A 18 4.31 2.76 10.98
CA ILE A 18 4.43 3.11 9.55
C ILE A 18 4.58 4.62 9.39
N TRP A 19 5.04 5.03 8.23
CA TRP A 19 5.09 6.42 7.83
C TRP A 19 4.38 6.60 6.48
N THR A 20 3.61 7.68 6.35
CA THR A 20 2.91 7.99 5.11
C THR A 20 2.78 9.50 4.88
N THR A 21 2.81 9.93 3.63
CA THR A 21 2.46 11.29 3.20
C THR A 21 0.98 11.43 2.84
N THR A 22 0.24 10.32 2.83
CA THR A 22 -1.16 10.26 2.40
C THR A 22 -2.02 9.59 3.48
N PRO A 23 -2.24 10.22 4.65
CA PRO A 23 -3.03 9.64 5.74
C PRO A 23 -4.42 9.16 5.31
N TRP A 24 -5.00 9.78 4.29
CA TRP A 24 -6.29 9.38 3.74
C TRP A 24 -6.33 7.94 3.19
N THR A 25 -5.18 7.29 2.92
CA THR A 25 -5.15 5.88 2.49
C THR A 25 -5.17 4.90 3.66
N ILE A 26 -4.90 5.34 4.89
CA ILE A 26 -4.89 4.47 6.08
C ILE A 26 -6.22 3.72 6.27
N PRO A 27 -7.40 4.33 6.07
CA PRO A 27 -8.67 3.61 6.19
C PRO A 27 -8.83 2.42 5.22
N ASP A 28 -8.11 2.38 4.08
CA ASP A 28 -8.08 1.21 3.18
C ASP A 28 -6.89 0.27 3.46
N ASN A 29 -6.19 0.41 4.56
CA ASN A 29 -5.10 -0.50 4.89
C ASN A 29 -5.60 -1.95 4.96
N LYS A 30 -4.86 -2.87 4.33
CA LYS A 30 -5.16 -4.31 4.35
C LYS A 30 -3.95 -5.18 4.71
N ALA A 31 -2.74 -4.63 4.66
CA ALA A 31 -1.51 -5.32 5.04
C ALA A 31 -0.43 -4.31 5.45
N LEU A 32 0.62 -4.82 6.06
CA LEU A 32 1.86 -4.11 6.31
C LEU A 32 3.00 -4.82 5.57
N ALA A 33 3.80 -4.07 4.80
CA ALA A 33 4.94 -4.62 4.08
C ALA A 33 6.22 -4.45 4.88
N TYR A 34 7.04 -5.49 4.94
CA TYR A 34 8.38 -5.48 5.53
C TYR A 34 9.40 -6.12 4.58
N ASN A 35 10.69 -5.89 4.82
CA ASN A 35 11.76 -6.53 4.06
C ASN A 35 12.52 -7.53 4.92
N GLN A 36 12.51 -8.81 4.53
CA GLN A 36 13.14 -9.89 5.28
C GLN A 36 14.66 -9.73 5.49
N SER A 37 15.33 -8.93 4.64
CA SER A 37 16.78 -8.71 4.70
C SER A 37 17.19 -7.63 5.70
N LEU A 38 16.25 -6.76 6.13
CA LEU A 38 16.51 -5.68 7.06
C LEU A 38 16.57 -6.16 8.51
N ASN A 39 17.18 -5.36 9.37
CA ASN A 39 17.12 -5.53 10.81
C ASN A 39 16.03 -4.63 11.39
N TYR A 40 15.30 -5.16 12.36
CA TYR A 40 14.26 -4.42 13.07
C TYR A 40 14.54 -4.43 14.56
N VAL A 41 13.98 -3.44 15.24
CA VAL A 41 14.12 -3.30 16.69
C VAL A 41 12.76 -3.14 17.33
N LEU A 42 12.58 -3.84 18.44
CA LEU A 42 11.54 -3.55 19.42
C LEU A 42 12.11 -2.52 20.38
N CYS A 43 11.45 -1.41 20.50
CA CYS A 43 11.86 -0.30 21.35
C CYS A 43 10.76 0.07 22.33
N GLU A 44 11.18 0.62 23.48
CA GLU A 44 10.30 1.29 24.42
C GLU A 44 10.51 2.81 24.30
N ILE A 45 9.41 3.56 24.28
CA ILE A 45 9.41 5.03 24.22
C ILE A 45 9.01 5.60 25.56
N ASP A 46 9.69 6.68 25.97
CA ASP A 46 9.40 7.41 27.22
C ASP A 46 8.28 8.45 27.00
N ASN A 47 7.09 7.99 26.59
CA ASN A 47 5.90 8.83 26.48
C ASN A 47 4.61 8.02 26.55
N LYS A 48 3.99 7.98 27.73
CA LYS A 48 2.81 7.14 28.05
C LYS A 48 1.48 7.62 27.48
N ASP A 49 1.40 8.87 27.02
CA ASP A 49 0.12 9.49 26.68
C ASP A 49 -0.25 9.39 25.19
N ILE A 50 0.70 9.06 24.32
CA ILE A 50 0.56 9.15 22.85
C ILE A 50 0.07 7.86 22.23
N LEU A 51 0.53 6.70 22.70
CA LEU A 51 0.18 5.39 22.16
C LEU A 51 -0.59 4.55 23.18
N GLN A 52 -1.32 3.56 22.67
CA GLN A 52 -1.98 2.55 23.52
C GLN A 52 -0.97 1.69 24.28
N ASN A 53 0.24 1.54 23.76
CA ASN A 53 1.37 0.84 24.35
C ASN A 53 2.66 1.59 24.04
N GLU A 54 3.57 1.63 24.99
CA GLU A 54 4.86 2.32 24.89
C GLU A 54 5.89 1.62 24.00
N LYS A 55 5.60 0.39 23.55
CA LYS A 55 6.51 -0.41 22.72
C LYS A 55 6.22 -0.21 21.24
N ILE A 56 7.27 0.07 20.49
CA ILE A 56 7.20 0.27 19.04
C ILE A 56 8.18 -0.62 18.30
N VAL A 57 7.84 -0.92 17.04
CA VAL A 57 8.65 -1.73 16.13
C VAL A 57 8.95 -0.91 14.89
N ILE A 58 10.25 -0.75 14.56
CA ILE A 58 10.77 -0.01 13.40
C ILE A 58 12.03 -0.66 12.86
N ALA A 59 12.48 -0.30 11.65
CA ALA A 59 13.77 -0.71 11.15
C ALA A 59 14.91 -0.05 11.95
N LYS A 60 15.96 -0.83 12.27
CA LYS A 60 17.10 -0.38 13.09
C LYS A 60 17.81 0.83 12.48
N GLU A 61 18.03 0.81 11.18
CA GLU A 61 18.71 1.86 10.43
C GLU A 61 18.00 3.21 10.49
N LEU A 62 16.67 3.20 10.70
CA LEU A 62 15.83 4.40 10.76
C LEU A 62 15.57 4.91 12.19
N LEU A 63 16.06 4.22 13.21
CA LEU A 63 15.86 4.59 14.60
C LEU A 63 16.28 6.03 14.90
N THR A 64 17.47 6.44 14.42
CA THR A 64 18.00 7.80 14.65
C THR A 64 17.11 8.87 14.03
N SER A 65 16.54 8.62 12.83
CA SER A 65 15.61 9.54 12.19
C SER A 65 14.31 9.66 12.99
N VAL A 66 13.73 8.53 13.42
CA VAL A 66 12.49 8.53 14.21
C VAL A 66 12.69 9.25 15.54
N VAL A 67 13.82 9.05 16.24
CA VAL A 67 14.17 9.79 17.47
C VAL A 67 14.20 11.29 17.21
N LYS A 68 14.89 11.71 16.13
CA LYS A 68 15.00 13.12 15.76
C LYS A 68 13.64 13.75 15.42
N ASP A 69 12.78 13.00 14.73
CA ASP A 69 11.48 13.49 14.27
C ASP A 69 10.45 13.56 15.41
N THR A 70 10.61 12.74 16.45
CA THR A 70 9.66 12.63 17.57
C THR A 70 10.13 13.32 18.85
N ASP A 71 11.44 13.54 18.99
CA ASP A 71 12.10 14.04 20.23
C ASP A 71 11.86 13.11 21.45
N TYR A 72 11.55 11.82 21.21
CA TYR A 72 11.36 10.84 22.29
C TYR A 72 12.66 10.15 22.66
N LYS A 73 12.79 9.82 23.94
CA LYS A 73 13.82 8.84 24.37
C LYS A 73 13.36 7.45 24.00
N ILE A 74 14.18 6.74 23.24
CA ILE A 74 13.87 5.42 22.74
C ILE A 74 14.95 4.44 23.25
N ASN A 75 14.51 3.40 23.95
CA ASN A 75 15.35 2.33 24.46
C ASN A 75 15.12 1.07 23.62
N ILE A 76 16.19 0.48 23.06
CA ILE A 76 16.10 -0.78 22.34
C ILE A 76 15.96 -1.92 23.36
N LEU A 77 14.89 -2.71 23.22
CA LEU A 77 14.63 -3.89 24.04
C LEU A 77 15.12 -5.17 23.36
N LYS A 78 14.94 -5.27 22.04
CA LYS A 78 15.30 -6.45 21.25
C LYS A 78 15.59 -6.07 19.80
N GLU A 79 16.55 -6.76 19.20
CA GLU A 79 16.85 -6.70 17.76
C GLU A 79 16.54 -8.05 17.13
N PHE A 80 16.02 -8.04 15.90
CA PHE A 80 15.65 -9.24 15.15
C PHE A 80 15.72 -9.00 13.63
N LYS A 81 15.75 -10.08 12.87
CA LYS A 81 15.75 -10.01 11.40
C LYS A 81 14.33 -9.91 10.85
N GLY A 82 14.17 -9.20 9.73
CA GLY A 82 12.87 -9.08 9.06
C GLY A 82 12.19 -10.41 8.75
N LYS A 83 12.95 -11.46 8.40
CA LYS A 83 12.42 -12.80 8.17
C LYS A 83 11.64 -13.39 9.37
N GLU A 84 11.89 -12.89 10.57
CA GLU A 84 11.22 -13.34 11.79
C GLU A 84 9.80 -12.75 11.94
N PHE A 85 9.42 -11.78 11.10
CA PHE A 85 8.04 -11.29 11.03
C PHE A 85 7.05 -12.26 10.38
N ASP A 86 7.54 -13.32 9.74
CA ASP A 86 6.66 -14.29 9.10
C ASP A 86 5.59 -14.80 10.06
N GLY A 87 4.33 -14.79 9.60
CA GLY A 87 3.16 -15.12 10.42
C GLY A 87 2.73 -14.05 11.42
N THR A 88 3.35 -12.86 11.43
CA THR A 88 2.92 -11.76 12.30
C THR A 88 1.65 -11.10 11.76
N VAL A 89 0.69 -10.88 12.66
CA VAL A 89 -0.59 -10.25 12.36
C VAL A 89 -0.80 -9.05 13.30
N CYS A 90 -1.21 -7.94 12.71
CA CYS A 90 -1.55 -6.72 13.45
C CYS A 90 -3.06 -6.47 13.44
N SER A 91 -3.52 -5.60 14.32
CA SER A 91 -4.84 -5.00 14.25
C SER A 91 -4.77 -3.67 13.51
N HIS A 92 -5.83 -3.31 12.78
CA HIS A 92 -5.95 -1.97 12.21
C HIS A 92 -5.99 -0.91 13.33
N PRO A 93 -5.41 0.30 13.17
CA PRO A 93 -5.46 1.33 14.21
C PRO A 93 -6.89 1.76 14.57
N PHE A 94 -7.85 1.54 13.67
CA PHE A 94 -9.28 1.80 13.90
C PHE A 94 -10.09 0.54 14.27
N HIS A 95 -9.45 -0.55 14.73
CA HIS A 95 -10.13 -1.83 15.02
C HIS A 95 -11.32 -1.70 15.96
N LYS A 96 -11.34 -0.75 16.87
CA LYS A 96 -12.44 -0.53 17.83
C LYS A 96 -13.67 0.19 17.24
N ILE A 97 -13.59 0.66 16.02
CA ILE A 97 -14.60 1.52 15.38
C ILE A 97 -14.97 1.07 13.97
N GLY A 98 -15.06 -0.24 13.74
CA GLY A 98 -15.54 -0.81 12.48
C GLY A 98 -14.46 -1.37 11.55
N TYR A 99 -13.20 -1.47 12.00
CA TYR A 99 -12.08 -2.03 11.24
C TYR A 99 -11.57 -3.33 11.92
N ASP A 100 -12.51 -4.21 12.31
CA ASP A 100 -12.24 -5.43 13.07
C ASP A 100 -11.81 -6.58 12.16
N TYR A 101 -10.69 -6.40 11.46
CA TYR A 101 -10.08 -7.42 10.62
C TYR A 101 -8.57 -7.48 10.87
N ASP A 102 -8.01 -8.62 10.54
CA ASP A 102 -6.58 -8.88 10.67
C ASP A 102 -5.79 -8.17 9.58
N VAL A 103 -4.66 -7.58 9.96
CA VAL A 103 -3.70 -6.91 9.08
C VAL A 103 -2.41 -7.72 9.08
N PRO A 104 -2.19 -8.61 8.10
CA PRO A 104 -1.00 -9.43 8.04
C PRO A 104 0.24 -8.59 7.68
N MET A 105 1.39 -8.99 8.21
CA MET A 105 2.69 -8.50 7.74
C MET A 105 3.16 -9.37 6.57
N LEU A 106 3.51 -8.75 5.45
CA LEU A 106 3.87 -9.40 4.19
C LEU A 106 5.29 -9.00 3.76
N GLU A 107 6.06 -9.99 3.28
CA GLU A 107 7.40 -9.72 2.74
C GLU A 107 7.30 -8.96 1.41
N ALA A 108 8.09 -7.88 1.29
CA ALA A 108 8.13 -7.07 0.09
C ALA A 108 9.51 -6.42 -0.12
N ARG A 109 10.11 -6.69 -1.27
CA ARG A 109 11.45 -6.17 -1.62
C ARG A 109 11.50 -4.67 -1.87
N PHE A 110 10.37 -4.03 -2.15
CA PHE A 110 10.31 -2.58 -2.35
C PHE A 110 10.44 -1.78 -1.05
N VAL A 111 10.36 -2.43 0.11
CA VAL A 111 10.58 -1.75 1.40
C VAL A 111 12.07 -1.48 1.58
N THR A 112 12.43 -0.20 1.76
CA THR A 112 13.80 0.29 1.92
C THR A 112 13.97 1.04 3.24
N THR A 113 15.21 1.44 3.54
CA THR A 113 15.56 2.26 4.71
C THR A 113 15.98 3.68 4.33
N GLU A 114 15.56 4.17 3.16
CA GLU A 114 15.89 5.52 2.72
C GLU A 114 15.08 6.59 3.49
N GLN A 115 13.84 6.27 3.87
CA GLN A 115 12.97 7.14 4.65
C GLN A 115 11.89 6.35 5.39
N GLY A 116 11.20 7.01 6.32
CA GLY A 116 10.08 6.43 7.06
C GLY A 116 10.51 5.57 8.22
N THR A 117 9.93 4.39 8.37
CA THR A 117 10.12 3.46 9.49
C THR A 117 10.63 2.09 9.08
N GLY A 118 10.80 1.84 7.76
CA GLY A 118 11.16 0.52 7.23
C GLY A 118 10.02 -0.49 7.25
N ILE A 119 8.81 -0.04 7.51
CA ILE A 119 7.57 -0.79 7.38
C ILE A 119 6.57 0.10 6.64
N VAL A 120 5.92 -0.45 5.62
CA VAL A 120 5.02 0.31 4.74
C VAL A 120 3.60 -0.21 4.91
N HIS A 121 2.64 0.68 5.11
CA HIS A 121 1.24 0.31 5.06
C HIS A 121 0.81 0.08 3.61
N CYS A 122 0.01 -0.96 3.36
CA CYS A 122 -0.47 -1.31 2.05
C CYS A 122 -1.97 -1.12 1.94
N ALA A 123 -2.37 -0.25 1.00
CA ALA A 123 -3.75 0.01 0.63
C ALA A 123 -3.96 -0.43 -0.82
N PRO A 124 -4.49 -1.63 -1.09
CA PRO A 124 -4.50 -2.25 -2.41
C PRO A 124 -5.27 -1.45 -3.47
N SER A 125 -6.16 -0.55 -3.06
CA SER A 125 -6.93 0.30 -3.96
C SER A 125 -6.20 1.58 -4.38
N HIS A 126 -5.01 1.87 -3.80
CA HIS A 126 -4.38 3.19 -3.90
C HIS A 126 -2.91 3.17 -4.36
N GLY A 127 -2.36 2.03 -4.75
CA GLY A 127 -1.02 1.93 -5.30
C GLY A 127 -0.78 0.62 -6.06
N PRO A 128 0.03 0.62 -7.14
CA PRO A 128 0.29 -0.59 -7.92
C PRO A 128 1.10 -1.64 -7.15
N ASP A 129 2.05 -1.22 -6.32
CA ASP A 129 2.87 -2.14 -5.52
C ASP A 129 2.03 -2.77 -4.41
N ASP A 130 1.21 -1.97 -3.73
CA ASP A 130 0.25 -2.42 -2.72
C ASP A 130 -0.77 -3.40 -3.33
N PHE A 131 -1.31 -3.06 -4.52
CA PHE A 131 -2.23 -3.91 -5.25
C PHE A 131 -1.60 -5.27 -5.55
N ASN A 132 -0.41 -5.29 -6.16
CA ASN A 132 0.27 -6.52 -6.53
C ASN A 132 0.60 -7.39 -5.30
N LEU A 133 1.14 -6.78 -4.24
CA LEU A 133 1.45 -7.49 -3.01
C LEU A 133 0.19 -8.11 -2.40
N CYS A 134 -0.88 -7.35 -2.29
CA CYS A 134 -2.14 -7.80 -1.70
C CYS A 134 -2.80 -8.91 -2.53
N ILE A 135 -2.92 -8.75 -3.85
CA ILE A 135 -3.53 -9.76 -4.73
C ILE A 135 -2.75 -11.08 -4.71
N ASN A 136 -1.41 -11.02 -4.74
CA ASN A 136 -0.56 -12.21 -4.67
C ASN A 136 -0.71 -12.98 -3.33
N ASN A 137 -1.18 -12.30 -2.29
CA ASN A 137 -1.46 -12.90 -0.99
C ASN A 137 -2.98 -13.12 -0.73
N GLY A 138 -3.81 -13.10 -1.79
CA GLY A 138 -5.24 -13.41 -1.71
C GLY A 138 -6.11 -12.26 -1.14
N ILE A 139 -5.53 -11.08 -0.92
CA ILE A 139 -6.24 -9.90 -0.41
C ILE A 139 -6.78 -9.10 -1.61
N LYS A 140 -8.10 -8.92 -1.68
CA LYS A 140 -8.77 -8.24 -2.80
C LYS A 140 -8.71 -6.71 -2.64
N ALA A 141 -8.46 -6.02 -3.75
CA ALA A 141 -8.76 -4.60 -3.85
C ALA A 141 -10.27 -4.40 -4.10
N ILE A 142 -10.84 -3.41 -3.46
CA ILE A 142 -12.25 -3.03 -3.60
C ILE A 142 -12.34 -1.54 -3.93
N GLU A 143 -13.47 -1.10 -4.46
CA GLU A 143 -13.67 0.32 -4.72
C GLU A 143 -13.96 1.05 -3.40
N THR A 144 -12.97 1.77 -2.90
CA THR A 144 -13.03 2.51 -1.62
C THR A 144 -13.27 4.00 -1.79
N VAL A 145 -13.06 4.51 -3.01
CA VAL A 145 -13.29 5.91 -3.41
C VAL A 145 -14.13 5.92 -4.69
N ASP A 146 -15.22 6.66 -4.68
CA ASP A 146 -16.14 6.81 -5.81
C ASP A 146 -15.63 7.79 -6.88
N ASP A 147 -16.43 8.02 -7.93
CA ASP A 147 -16.08 8.91 -9.04
C ASP A 147 -15.99 10.39 -8.65
N ASP A 148 -16.65 10.78 -7.56
CA ASP A 148 -16.60 12.14 -7.00
C ASP A 148 -15.45 12.34 -6.02
N GLY A 149 -14.60 11.31 -5.82
CA GLY A 149 -13.47 11.35 -4.89
C GLY A 149 -13.87 11.25 -3.41
N ARG A 150 -15.00 10.60 -3.12
CA ARG A 150 -15.48 10.37 -1.76
C ARG A 150 -15.33 8.93 -1.36
N TYR A 151 -15.11 8.69 -0.08
CA TYR A 151 -15.12 7.31 0.43
C TYR A 151 -16.48 6.68 0.26
N THR A 152 -16.46 5.43 -0.21
CA THR A 152 -17.64 4.59 -0.33
C THR A 152 -18.01 3.98 1.04
N LYS A 153 -19.18 3.29 1.07
CA LYS A 153 -19.64 2.53 2.25
C LYS A 153 -18.64 1.46 2.77
N HIS A 154 -17.62 1.12 1.98
CA HIS A 154 -16.58 0.16 2.37
C HIS A 154 -15.53 0.74 3.33
N ILE A 155 -15.58 2.06 3.56
CA ILE A 155 -14.71 2.78 4.48
C ILE A 155 -15.56 3.29 5.67
N PRO A 156 -15.74 2.48 6.72
CA PRO A 156 -16.54 2.85 7.87
C PRO A 156 -16.12 4.20 8.47
N ILE A 157 -17.06 4.90 9.10
CA ILE A 157 -16.92 6.21 9.75
C ILE A 157 -16.46 7.37 8.87
N PHE A 158 -15.83 7.11 7.72
CA PHE A 158 -15.37 8.14 6.77
C PHE A 158 -16.21 8.19 5.49
N GLU A 159 -17.23 7.34 5.34
CA GLU A 159 -18.14 7.31 4.19
C GLU A 159 -18.62 8.72 3.82
N GLY A 160 -18.63 9.02 2.50
CA GLY A 160 -19.01 10.33 1.95
C GLY A 160 -17.99 11.46 2.13
N THR A 161 -16.92 11.26 2.93
CA THR A 161 -15.86 12.26 3.09
C THR A 161 -15.01 12.31 1.82
N HIS A 162 -14.78 13.53 1.30
CA HIS A 162 -13.91 13.72 0.16
C HIS A 162 -12.44 13.53 0.55
N ILE A 163 -11.66 12.73 -0.21
CA ILE A 163 -10.29 12.31 0.14
C ILE A 163 -9.32 13.46 0.36
N PHE A 164 -9.44 14.57 -0.36
CA PHE A 164 -8.57 15.75 -0.14
C PHE A 164 -8.87 16.50 1.16
N LYS A 165 -9.97 16.18 1.84
CA LYS A 165 -10.29 16.68 3.20
C LYS A 165 -10.05 15.65 4.27
N ALA A 166 -9.77 14.41 3.89
CA ALA A 166 -9.71 13.29 4.81
C ALA A 166 -8.42 13.24 5.63
N ASN A 167 -7.31 13.84 5.15
CA ASN A 167 -6.04 13.78 5.88
C ASN A 167 -6.18 14.26 7.34
N ASP A 168 -6.71 15.45 7.53
CA ASP A 168 -6.84 16.02 8.89
C ASP A 168 -7.80 15.20 9.73
N ILE A 169 -8.91 14.74 9.15
CA ILE A 169 -9.93 13.92 9.84
C ILE A 169 -9.34 12.59 10.29
N VAL A 170 -8.56 11.93 9.43
CA VAL A 170 -7.88 10.66 9.74
C VAL A 170 -6.83 10.86 10.83
N ILE A 171 -6.02 11.92 10.74
CA ILE A 171 -5.01 12.28 11.75
C ILE A 171 -5.68 12.52 13.12
N GLU A 172 -6.74 13.30 13.16
CA GLU A 172 -7.50 13.56 14.39
C GLU A 172 -8.03 12.25 15.00
N LYS A 173 -8.60 11.38 14.17
CA LYS A 173 -9.11 10.08 14.62
C LYS A 173 -8.00 9.16 15.14
N LEU A 174 -6.81 9.18 14.52
CA LEU A 174 -5.65 8.46 15.02
C LEU A 174 -5.18 8.99 16.38
N LYS A 175 -5.21 10.32 16.59
CA LYS A 175 -4.90 10.93 17.88
C LYS A 175 -5.88 10.49 18.97
N GLU A 176 -7.18 10.58 18.69
CA GLU A 176 -8.25 10.18 19.64
C GLU A 176 -8.04 8.73 20.12
N LEU A 177 -7.63 7.84 19.21
CA LEU A 177 -7.45 6.42 19.48
C LEU A 177 -6.04 6.06 19.96
N LYS A 178 -5.17 7.04 20.18
CA LYS A 178 -3.76 6.83 20.54
C LYS A 178 -3.02 5.93 19.54
N GLY A 179 -3.30 6.12 18.26
CA GLY A 179 -2.69 5.41 17.14
C GLY A 179 -1.71 6.27 16.32
N LEU A 180 -1.40 7.49 16.77
CA LEU A 180 -0.52 8.42 16.09
C LEU A 180 0.74 8.69 16.92
N LEU A 181 1.91 8.33 16.40
CA LEU A 181 3.19 8.60 17.05
C LEU A 181 3.62 10.06 16.89
N ASN A 182 3.59 10.56 15.66
CA ASN A 182 3.91 11.94 15.31
C ASN A 182 3.20 12.37 14.04
N ASN A 183 3.05 13.67 13.82
CA ASN A 183 2.60 14.23 12.55
C ASN A 183 3.36 15.53 12.23
N GLY A 184 3.66 15.74 10.98
CA GLY A 184 4.37 16.91 10.47
C GLY A 184 3.82 17.37 9.12
N LYS A 185 4.44 18.40 8.56
CA LYS A 185 4.16 18.89 7.21
C LYS A 185 5.38 18.64 6.33
N LEU A 186 5.16 18.02 5.19
CA LEU A 186 6.19 17.78 4.19
C LEU A 186 5.78 18.42 2.87
N THR A 187 6.70 19.18 2.28
CA THR A 187 6.53 19.71 0.91
C THR A 187 7.26 18.79 -0.05
N HIS A 188 6.53 18.20 -0.97
CA HIS A 188 7.09 17.31 -1.98
C HIS A 188 6.38 17.50 -3.33
N SER A 189 7.00 16.99 -4.41
CA SER A 189 6.36 16.96 -5.72
C SER A 189 5.14 16.04 -5.72
N TYR A 190 4.02 16.52 -6.25
CA TYR A 190 2.80 15.74 -6.35
C TYR A 190 2.33 15.66 -7.82
N PRO A 191 1.90 14.49 -8.31
CA PRO A 191 1.47 14.35 -9.68
C PRO A 191 0.16 15.12 -9.93
N HIS A 192 0.14 15.89 -11.01
CA HIS A 192 -1.04 16.65 -11.45
C HIS A 192 -1.41 16.27 -12.88
N SER A 193 -2.70 16.33 -13.18
CA SER A 193 -3.21 16.17 -14.54
C SER A 193 -2.61 17.27 -15.43
N TRP A 194 -2.00 16.88 -16.53
CA TRP A 194 -1.42 17.84 -17.49
C TRP A 194 -2.48 18.77 -18.10
N ARG A 195 -3.73 18.29 -18.21
CA ARG A 195 -4.86 19.03 -18.80
C ARG A 195 -5.58 19.92 -17.79
N SER A 196 -6.09 19.34 -16.70
CA SER A 196 -6.90 20.07 -15.70
C SER A 196 -6.07 20.73 -14.61
N LYS A 197 -4.77 20.39 -14.50
CA LYS A 197 -3.89 20.78 -13.39
C LYS A 197 -4.37 20.34 -12.00
N ALA A 198 -5.42 19.52 -11.94
CA ALA A 198 -5.88 18.94 -10.68
C ALA A 198 -4.92 17.86 -10.18
N PRO A 199 -4.78 17.68 -8.86
CA PRO A 199 -3.98 16.61 -8.30
C PRO A 199 -4.56 15.25 -8.69
N LEU A 200 -3.68 14.28 -8.92
CA LEU A 200 -4.06 12.91 -9.29
C LEU A 200 -4.06 12.03 -8.06
N VAL A 201 -4.91 11.00 -8.07
CA VAL A 201 -4.92 9.94 -7.08
C VAL A 201 -4.95 8.58 -7.77
N HIS A 202 -4.32 7.59 -7.15
CA HIS A 202 -4.53 6.20 -7.53
C HIS A 202 -5.79 5.69 -6.83
N ARG A 203 -6.71 5.09 -7.59
CA ARG A 203 -7.87 4.39 -7.05
C ARG A 203 -8.21 3.16 -7.88
N ALA A 204 -8.65 2.10 -7.24
CA ALA A 204 -9.19 0.94 -7.93
C ALA A 204 -10.55 1.30 -8.55
N THR A 205 -10.71 0.96 -9.83
CA THR A 205 -11.97 1.13 -10.57
C THR A 205 -12.29 -0.14 -11.34
N PRO A 206 -13.57 -0.55 -11.44
CA PRO A 206 -13.94 -1.67 -12.27
C PRO A 206 -13.57 -1.40 -13.74
N GLN A 207 -12.87 -2.33 -14.35
CA GLN A 207 -12.44 -2.24 -15.75
C GLN A 207 -12.59 -3.59 -16.43
N TRP A 208 -12.68 -3.58 -17.76
CA TRP A 208 -12.66 -4.76 -18.58
C TRP A 208 -11.26 -5.01 -19.13
N PHE A 209 -10.76 -6.23 -18.92
CA PHE A 209 -9.44 -6.63 -19.36
C PHE A 209 -9.50 -7.85 -20.27
N ILE A 210 -8.66 -7.85 -21.31
CA ILE A 210 -8.30 -9.07 -22.06
C ILE A 210 -7.04 -9.61 -21.40
N SER A 211 -7.17 -10.79 -20.77
CA SER A 211 -6.03 -11.43 -20.12
C SER A 211 -5.04 -11.94 -21.17
N MET A 212 -3.77 -11.63 -20.97
CA MET A 212 -2.68 -12.11 -21.81
C MET A 212 -2.32 -13.57 -21.51
N GLU A 213 -2.64 -14.05 -20.30
CA GLU A 213 -2.31 -15.42 -19.87
C GLU A 213 -3.47 -16.39 -20.13
N SER A 214 -4.73 -15.94 -20.07
CA SER A 214 -5.90 -16.78 -20.34
C SER A 214 -5.84 -17.35 -21.76
N HIS A 215 -6.15 -18.65 -21.87
CA HIS A 215 -6.09 -19.39 -23.13
C HIS A 215 -4.74 -19.29 -23.85
N LYS A 216 -3.66 -18.99 -23.12
CA LYS A 216 -2.28 -18.85 -23.65
C LYS A 216 -2.19 -17.80 -24.75
N LEU A 217 -2.87 -16.66 -24.60
CA LEU A 217 -2.90 -15.61 -25.63
C LEU A 217 -1.50 -15.08 -25.93
N ARG A 218 -0.68 -14.85 -24.89
CA ARG A 218 0.72 -14.42 -25.05
C ARG A 218 1.53 -15.40 -25.87
N ASP A 219 1.48 -16.70 -25.56
CA ASP A 219 2.21 -17.75 -26.28
C ASP A 219 1.79 -17.81 -27.74
N LYS A 220 0.47 -17.73 -28.00
CA LYS A 220 -0.07 -17.73 -29.36
C LYS A 220 0.39 -16.51 -30.16
N ALA A 221 0.40 -15.34 -29.54
CA ALA A 221 0.86 -14.10 -30.18
C ALA A 221 2.36 -14.16 -30.49
N LEU A 222 3.19 -14.64 -29.56
CA LEU A 222 4.63 -14.81 -29.77
C LEU A 222 4.92 -15.82 -30.86
N LYS A 223 4.16 -16.93 -30.92
CA LYS A 223 4.25 -17.89 -32.00
C LYS A 223 3.91 -17.25 -33.36
N ALA A 224 2.79 -16.54 -33.44
CA ALA A 224 2.38 -15.86 -34.66
C ALA A 224 3.43 -14.83 -35.15
N ILE A 225 4.05 -14.08 -34.22
CA ILE A 225 5.15 -13.17 -34.54
C ILE A 225 6.36 -13.93 -35.13
N ASN A 226 6.70 -15.08 -34.55
CA ASN A 226 7.81 -15.89 -35.06
C ASN A 226 7.53 -16.44 -36.45
N ASP A 227 6.29 -16.80 -36.74
CA ASP A 227 5.86 -17.37 -38.03
C ASP A 227 5.62 -16.28 -39.10
N THR A 228 5.64 -15.00 -38.75
CA THR A 228 5.42 -13.88 -39.66
C THR A 228 6.74 -13.29 -40.17
N THR A 229 6.80 -12.99 -41.47
CA THR A 229 7.92 -12.26 -42.06
C THR A 229 7.73 -10.75 -41.90
N PHE A 230 8.75 -10.07 -41.40
CA PHE A 230 8.72 -8.61 -41.13
C PHE A 230 9.67 -7.86 -42.07
N TYR A 231 9.16 -6.75 -42.61
CA TYR A 231 9.95 -5.79 -43.39
C TYR A 231 9.75 -4.39 -42.80
N PRO A 232 10.78 -3.75 -42.19
CA PRO A 232 12.12 -4.29 -41.95
C PRO A 232 12.15 -5.33 -40.82
N ILE A 233 13.13 -6.20 -40.79
CA ILE A 233 13.27 -7.31 -39.84
C ILE A 233 13.32 -6.83 -38.36
N LYS A 234 13.83 -5.62 -38.12
CA LYS A 234 13.85 -4.97 -36.77
C LYS A 234 12.44 -4.79 -36.15
N GLY A 235 11.39 -4.75 -36.97
CA GLY A 235 10.02 -4.72 -36.51
C GLY A 235 9.62 -5.97 -35.71
N LYS A 236 10.16 -7.12 -36.05
CA LYS A 236 9.92 -8.38 -35.35
C LYS A 236 10.39 -8.34 -33.91
N GLU A 237 11.64 -7.94 -33.69
CA GLU A 237 12.23 -7.88 -32.35
C GLU A 237 11.48 -6.88 -31.44
N ARG A 238 11.11 -5.73 -31.99
CA ARG A 238 10.35 -4.72 -31.24
C ARG A 238 8.99 -5.23 -30.81
N ILE A 239 8.18 -5.80 -31.70
CA ILE A 239 6.84 -6.28 -31.35
C ILE A 239 6.92 -7.49 -30.42
N LYS A 240 7.92 -8.38 -30.59
CA LYS A 240 8.16 -9.51 -29.71
C LYS A 240 8.42 -9.04 -28.29
N ALA A 241 9.37 -8.13 -28.05
CA ALA A 241 9.68 -7.56 -26.73
C ALA A 241 8.46 -6.89 -26.09
N MET A 242 7.65 -6.18 -26.88
CA MET A 242 6.41 -5.56 -26.39
C MET A 242 5.38 -6.59 -25.91
N ILE A 243 5.25 -7.73 -26.59
CA ILE A 243 4.28 -8.78 -26.22
C ILE A 243 4.78 -9.61 -25.04
N GLU A 244 6.10 -9.87 -24.95
CA GLU A 244 6.70 -10.62 -23.85
C GLU A 244 6.40 -10.00 -22.47
N THR A 245 6.43 -8.67 -22.41
CA THR A 245 6.25 -7.93 -21.14
C THR A 245 4.90 -7.23 -21.01
N ARG A 246 4.00 -7.40 -22.01
CA ARG A 246 2.72 -6.69 -22.00
C ARG A 246 1.83 -7.16 -20.85
N PRO A 247 1.34 -6.26 -20.01
CA PRO A 247 0.31 -6.59 -19.02
C PRO A 247 -1.03 -6.89 -19.72
N ASP A 248 -2.00 -7.37 -18.96
CA ASP A 248 -3.38 -7.54 -19.42
C ASP A 248 -3.89 -6.26 -20.09
N TRP A 249 -4.62 -6.40 -21.18
CA TRP A 249 -5.05 -5.25 -21.95
C TRP A 249 -6.37 -4.67 -21.41
N CYS A 250 -6.31 -3.50 -20.78
CA CYS A 250 -7.51 -2.75 -20.40
C CYS A 250 -8.19 -2.19 -21.65
N VAL A 251 -9.37 -2.71 -21.99
CA VAL A 251 -10.14 -2.32 -23.16
C VAL A 251 -11.20 -1.26 -22.87
N SER A 252 -11.68 -1.18 -21.63
CA SER A 252 -12.61 -0.14 -21.19
C SER A 252 -11.90 1.19 -20.91
N ARG A 253 -12.69 2.25 -20.80
CA ARG A 253 -12.24 3.60 -20.42
C ARG A 253 -13.22 4.16 -19.39
N GLN A 254 -12.72 4.99 -18.49
CA GLN A 254 -13.53 5.66 -17.45
C GLN A 254 -14.37 6.81 -17.98
N ARG A 255 -14.21 7.20 -19.25
CA ARG A 255 -14.97 8.29 -19.88
C ARG A 255 -15.84 7.74 -20.99
N VAL A 256 -17.05 8.26 -21.07
CA VAL A 256 -18.00 7.95 -22.17
C VAL A 256 -17.51 8.64 -23.43
N TRP A 257 -16.78 7.90 -24.27
CA TRP A 257 -16.27 8.38 -25.54
C TRP A 257 -16.06 7.21 -26.52
N GLY A 258 -16.51 7.38 -27.75
CA GLY A 258 -16.31 6.43 -28.83
C GLY A 258 -17.41 5.39 -28.95
N VAL A 259 -17.09 4.29 -29.64
CA VAL A 259 -18.03 3.18 -29.89
C VAL A 259 -18.12 2.30 -28.63
N PRO A 260 -19.32 1.87 -28.22
CA PRO A 260 -19.48 0.89 -27.13
C PRO A 260 -18.73 -0.40 -27.40
N LEU A 261 -18.22 -1.04 -26.35
CA LEU A 261 -17.60 -2.37 -26.47
C LEU A 261 -18.68 -3.41 -26.79
N PRO A 262 -18.56 -4.18 -27.90
CA PRO A 262 -19.55 -5.20 -28.27
C PRO A 262 -19.29 -6.48 -27.46
N ILE A 263 -19.64 -6.48 -26.19
CA ILE A 263 -19.51 -7.63 -25.28
C ILE A 263 -20.87 -8.30 -25.15
N PHE A 264 -20.94 -9.61 -25.43
CA PHE A 264 -22.15 -10.43 -25.39
C PHE A 264 -21.98 -11.59 -24.40
#